data_da6b8104486722b444682341de2d55b1
#
_entry.id   da6b8104486722b444682341de2d55b1
#
_cell.length_a   1.000
_cell.length_b   1.000
_cell.length_c   1.000
_cell.angle_alpha   90.00
_cell.angle_beta   90.00
_cell.angle_gamma   90.00
#
_symmetry.space_group_name_H-M   'P 1'
#
loop_
_entity.id
_entity.type
_entity.pdbx_description
1 polymer ?
#
loop_
_entity_poly.entity_id
_entity_poly.type
_entity_poly.pdbx_seq_one_letter_code
_entity_poly.pdbx_strand_id
1 'polypeptide(L)'
;MNPNHCADVIIVGAGIIGATCALTLARRGLKVLVLDAGWHGATAAGMGHLLVLDDNPAELALSQYSLRRWRELAPELPPECAYRTNGTLWLAANAEEMAVAHSKYLNLLAHGEACELIGRAALRQREPELRDGLEGGLLIKGDGILYAPAAARWMLAQANIEQRRVRVRDVEGHRVCLEDGRWLSADVVILANGIQATELCPELPIEPKKGHLLITDRYPASVTHTLVELGYVTSAHNASGPSVACNIQPRPTGQLFIGASRQFGTLDPEVEGWMLAKMLKRAVEYMPGLAHLNGIRAWTGFRAASPDGLPLVGQHPQRDGLWLAVGHEGLGVTTAPATADLLVAQLFNEPSLIAAQPYLPQRFLGEPARA
;
A
#
# COMPACT_ATOMS: atom_id res chain seq x y z
N MET A 1 -4.03 15.91 36.26
CA MET A 1 -3.79 15.03 35.10
C MET A 1 -4.94 14.04 35.00
N ASN A 2 -5.50 13.84 33.83
CA ASN A 2 -6.57 12.85 33.62
C ASN A 2 -5.96 11.45 33.87
N PRO A 3 -6.47 10.64 34.82
CA PRO A 3 -5.90 9.34 35.14
C PRO A 3 -5.90 8.34 33.96
N ASN A 4 -6.65 8.62 32.91
CA ASN A 4 -6.74 7.83 31.70
C ASN A 4 -5.83 8.33 30.56
N HIS A 5 -5.08 9.44 30.77
CA HIS A 5 -4.13 9.94 29.78
C HIS A 5 -2.87 9.06 29.82
N CYS A 6 -2.64 8.28 28.74
CA CYS A 6 -1.64 7.22 28.74
C CYS A 6 -0.48 7.44 27.76
N ALA A 7 -0.64 8.35 26.81
CA ALA A 7 0.34 8.66 25.77
C ALA A 7 0.06 10.04 25.16
N ASP A 8 1.02 10.62 24.44
CA ASP A 8 0.80 11.84 23.66
C ASP A 8 -0.09 11.52 22.45
N VAL A 9 0.13 10.35 21.84
CA VAL A 9 -0.64 9.89 20.66
C VAL A 9 -1.11 8.46 20.84
N ILE A 10 -2.38 8.19 20.55
CA ILE A 10 -2.93 6.84 20.37
C ILE A 10 -3.11 6.59 18.87
N ILE A 11 -2.59 5.48 18.36
CA ILE A 11 -2.81 5.02 16.99
C ILE A 11 -3.62 3.73 17.03
N VAL A 12 -4.73 3.68 16.29
CA VAL A 12 -5.55 2.48 16.12
C VAL A 12 -5.16 1.81 14.82
N GLY A 13 -4.54 0.63 14.92
CA GLY A 13 -4.02 -0.16 13.80
C GLY A 13 -2.49 -0.22 13.74
N ALA A 14 -1.94 -1.43 13.78
CA ALA A 14 -0.51 -1.75 13.71
C ALA A 14 -0.06 -2.20 12.30
N GLY A 15 -0.84 -1.90 11.27
CA GLY A 15 -0.46 -2.07 9.86
C GLY A 15 0.70 -1.14 9.48
N ILE A 16 1.20 -1.27 8.25
CA ILE A 16 2.35 -0.47 7.79
C ILE A 16 2.11 1.04 7.91
N ILE A 17 0.88 1.52 7.73
CA ILE A 17 0.53 2.94 7.87
C ILE A 17 0.67 3.36 9.33
N GLY A 18 -0.01 2.67 10.26
CA GLY A 18 0.08 2.99 11.69
C GLY A 18 1.49 2.84 12.25
N ALA A 19 2.23 1.82 11.82
CA ALA A 19 3.62 1.60 12.20
C ALA A 19 4.55 2.74 11.74
N THR A 20 4.36 3.23 10.51
CA THR A 20 5.16 4.35 9.99
C THR A 20 4.80 5.66 10.69
N CYS A 21 3.50 5.92 10.94
CA CYS A 21 3.08 7.07 11.74
C CYS A 21 3.68 7.00 13.15
N ALA A 22 3.63 5.83 13.81
CA ALA A 22 4.21 5.64 15.14
C ALA A 22 5.71 5.93 15.16
N LEU A 23 6.47 5.38 14.21
CA LEU A 23 7.90 5.62 14.07
C LEU A 23 8.21 7.11 13.91
N THR A 24 7.49 7.78 13.00
CA THR A 24 7.74 9.20 12.68
C THR A 24 7.44 10.09 13.89
N LEU A 25 6.36 9.85 14.61
CA LEU A 25 5.99 10.59 15.83
C LEU A 25 6.94 10.29 17.00
N ALA A 26 7.32 9.03 17.18
CA ALA A 26 8.28 8.64 18.23
C ALA A 26 9.67 9.26 18.02
N ARG A 27 10.11 9.39 16.77
CA ARG A 27 11.35 10.09 16.39
C ARG A 27 11.29 11.61 16.66
N ARG A 28 10.08 12.16 16.79
CA ARG A 28 9.86 13.54 17.29
C ARG A 28 9.82 13.64 18.82
N GLY A 29 10.04 12.54 19.52
CA GLY A 29 10.08 12.48 20.98
C GLY A 29 8.73 12.25 21.65
N LEU A 30 7.65 12.02 20.89
CA LEU A 30 6.34 11.73 21.45
C LEU A 30 6.25 10.29 21.96
N LYS A 31 5.46 10.10 23.01
CA LYS A 31 5.06 8.77 23.50
C LYS A 31 3.86 8.28 22.70
N VAL A 32 4.04 7.19 21.97
CA VAL A 32 3.02 6.64 21.09
C VAL A 32 2.50 5.32 21.64
N LEU A 33 1.18 5.20 21.78
CA LEU A 33 0.49 3.95 22.08
C LEU A 33 -0.22 3.44 20.86
N VAL A 34 0.16 2.26 20.35
CA VAL A 34 -0.48 1.60 19.23
C VAL A 34 -1.40 0.50 19.72
N LEU A 35 -2.67 0.55 19.34
CA LEU A 35 -3.71 -0.41 19.69
C LEU A 35 -4.10 -1.20 18.45
N ASP A 36 -4.03 -2.54 18.52
CA ASP A 36 -4.34 -3.40 17.36
C ASP A 36 -5.06 -4.67 17.80
N ALA A 37 -6.12 -5.03 17.10
CA ALA A 37 -6.89 -6.23 17.38
C ALA A 37 -6.18 -7.54 16.98
N GLY A 38 -5.08 -7.44 16.24
CA GLY A 38 -4.33 -8.59 15.74
C GLY A 38 -4.94 -9.25 14.50
N TRP A 39 -5.75 -8.52 13.74
CA TRP A 39 -6.34 -9.03 12.50
C TRP A 39 -5.33 -9.01 11.34
N HIS A 40 -5.50 -9.96 10.42
CA HIS A 40 -4.70 -10.00 9.19
C HIS A 40 -5.21 -8.94 8.20
N GLY A 41 -4.63 -7.73 8.26
CA GLY A 41 -4.97 -6.63 7.37
C GLY A 41 -4.19 -6.66 6.04
N ALA A 42 -4.40 -5.62 5.22
CA ALA A 42 -3.78 -5.46 3.91
C ALA A 42 -2.24 -5.51 3.93
N THR A 43 -1.60 -5.08 5.02
CA THR A 43 -0.14 -5.16 5.21
C THR A 43 0.38 -6.59 5.13
N ALA A 44 -0.32 -7.55 5.75
CA ALA A 44 0.06 -8.96 5.75
C ALA A 44 -0.35 -9.67 4.44
N ALA A 45 -1.40 -9.19 3.79
CA ALA A 45 -1.95 -9.81 2.58
C ALA A 45 -1.34 -9.25 1.28
N GLY A 46 -0.70 -8.08 1.30
CA GLY A 46 -0.17 -7.42 0.12
C GLY A 46 1.17 -7.98 -0.37
N MET A 47 1.52 -7.67 -1.62
CA MET A 47 2.80 -8.08 -2.22
C MET A 47 4.00 -7.31 -1.67
N GLY A 48 3.77 -6.15 -1.05
CA GLY A 48 4.86 -5.28 -0.63
C GLY A 48 5.58 -4.59 -1.79
N HIS A 49 4.87 -4.24 -2.83
CA HIS A 49 5.39 -3.50 -3.98
C HIS A 49 5.63 -2.04 -3.59
N LEU A 50 6.79 -1.52 -3.93
CA LEU A 50 7.20 -0.13 -3.81
C LEU A 50 7.34 0.42 -5.23
N LEU A 51 6.41 1.28 -5.65
CA LEU A 51 6.36 1.71 -7.04
C LEU A 51 5.91 3.16 -7.17
N VAL A 52 6.38 3.83 -8.23
CA VAL A 52 5.84 5.11 -8.68
C VAL A 52 4.61 4.85 -9.53
N LEU A 53 3.51 5.56 -9.25
CA LEU A 53 2.33 5.60 -10.10
C LEU A 53 2.05 7.03 -10.55
N ASP A 54 1.58 7.17 -11.78
CA ASP A 54 1.34 8.45 -12.46
C ASP A 54 -0.06 8.56 -13.07
N ASP A 55 -1.04 7.86 -12.48
CA ASP A 55 -2.43 7.87 -12.95
C ASP A 55 -3.07 9.25 -12.73
N ASN A 56 -2.61 9.99 -11.73
CA ASN A 56 -2.90 11.40 -11.52
C ASN A 56 -1.73 12.13 -10.80
N PRO A 57 -1.67 13.50 -10.84
CA PRO A 57 -0.57 14.25 -10.24
C PRO A 57 -0.40 14.06 -8.72
N ALA A 58 -1.50 13.89 -7.99
CA ALA A 58 -1.43 13.68 -6.54
C ALA A 58 -0.85 12.32 -6.19
N GLU A 59 -1.27 11.26 -6.89
CA GLU A 59 -0.72 9.91 -6.70
C GLU A 59 0.77 9.87 -7.05
N LEU A 60 1.17 10.54 -8.14
CA LEU A 60 2.57 10.68 -8.53
C LEU A 60 3.38 11.37 -7.43
N ALA A 61 2.93 12.52 -6.94
CA ALA A 61 3.62 13.26 -5.88
C ALA A 61 3.77 12.42 -4.60
N LEU A 62 2.71 11.72 -4.19
CA LEU A 62 2.69 10.89 -2.99
C LEU A 62 3.63 9.69 -3.11
N SER A 63 3.57 8.96 -4.24
CA SER A 63 4.39 7.77 -4.46
C SER A 63 5.87 8.12 -4.64
N GLN A 64 6.21 9.15 -5.42
CA GLN A 64 7.58 9.63 -5.58
C GLN A 64 8.21 10.06 -4.25
N TYR A 65 7.50 10.90 -3.49
CA TYR A 65 7.99 11.35 -2.19
C TYR A 65 8.21 10.16 -1.25
N SER A 66 7.25 9.25 -1.18
CA SER A 66 7.35 8.04 -0.35
C SER A 66 8.54 7.15 -0.73
N LEU A 67 8.82 6.95 -2.02
CA LEU A 67 9.95 6.13 -2.44
C LEU A 67 11.30 6.75 -2.04
N ARG A 68 11.42 8.08 -2.06
CA ARG A 68 12.60 8.75 -1.52
C ARG A 68 12.77 8.45 -0.03
N ARG A 69 11.69 8.57 0.74
CA ARG A 69 11.68 8.28 2.17
C ARG A 69 12.00 6.81 2.48
N TRP A 70 11.49 5.86 1.66
CA TRP A 70 11.86 4.45 1.79
C TRP A 70 13.35 4.21 1.54
N ARG A 71 13.96 4.87 0.54
CA ARG A 71 15.39 4.77 0.26
C ARG A 71 16.23 5.35 1.42
N GLU A 72 15.79 6.42 2.03
CA GLU A 72 16.45 7.01 3.23
C GLU A 72 16.35 6.08 4.44
N LEU A 73 15.23 5.37 4.60
CA LEU A 73 15.01 4.42 5.69
C LEU A 73 15.72 3.07 5.44
N ALA A 74 15.96 2.70 4.19
CA ALA A 74 16.49 1.39 3.80
C ALA A 74 17.76 0.94 4.55
N PRO A 75 18.76 1.80 4.84
CA PRO A 75 19.96 1.41 5.60
C PRO A 75 19.67 0.95 7.03
N GLU A 76 18.55 1.35 7.62
CA GLU A 76 18.15 0.97 8.96
C GLU A 76 17.33 -0.33 8.99
N LEU A 77 16.75 -0.72 7.86
CA LEU A 77 15.86 -1.88 7.79
C LEU A 77 16.65 -3.20 7.93
N PRO A 78 16.26 -4.08 8.85
CA PRO A 78 16.90 -5.39 8.96
C PRO A 78 16.61 -6.27 7.74
N PRO A 79 17.46 -7.29 7.46
CA PRO A 79 17.33 -8.16 6.29
C PRO A 79 15.96 -8.83 6.14
N GLU A 80 15.26 -9.09 7.24
CA GLU A 80 13.93 -9.70 7.27
C GLU A 80 12.86 -8.82 6.58
N CYS A 81 13.10 -7.51 6.47
CA CYS A 81 12.24 -6.60 5.71
C CYS A 81 12.32 -6.85 4.20
N ALA A 82 13.31 -7.59 3.74
CA ALA A 82 13.49 -7.98 2.34
C ALA A 82 13.40 -6.79 1.36
N TYR A 83 13.86 -5.60 1.79
CA TYR A 83 13.89 -4.42 0.94
C TYR A 83 14.86 -4.63 -0.23
N ARG A 84 14.38 -4.39 -1.43
CA ARG A 84 15.19 -4.44 -2.66
C ARG A 84 14.68 -3.43 -3.69
N THR A 85 15.59 -2.79 -4.40
CA THR A 85 15.30 -1.97 -5.58
C THR A 85 15.57 -2.82 -6.82
N ASN A 86 14.58 -3.64 -7.21
CA ASN A 86 14.69 -4.55 -8.35
C ASN A 86 13.99 -4.03 -9.61
N GLY A 87 13.36 -2.86 -9.54
CA GLY A 87 12.62 -2.25 -10.62
C GLY A 87 11.26 -2.88 -10.90
N THR A 88 10.37 -2.10 -11.51
CA THR A 88 9.11 -2.58 -12.08
C THR A 88 9.20 -2.53 -13.59
N LEU A 89 8.94 -3.64 -14.25
CA LEU A 89 8.85 -3.76 -15.69
C LEU A 89 7.38 -3.86 -16.11
N TRP A 90 6.86 -2.76 -16.64
CA TRP A 90 5.52 -2.69 -17.22
C TRP A 90 5.54 -3.27 -18.62
N LEU A 91 4.86 -4.40 -18.83
CA LEU A 91 4.88 -5.19 -20.06
C LEU A 91 3.84 -4.69 -21.05
N ALA A 92 4.27 -4.40 -22.28
CA ALA A 92 3.41 -4.06 -23.40
C ALA A 92 3.18 -5.28 -24.30
N ALA A 93 1.94 -5.75 -24.38
CA ALA A 93 1.57 -6.93 -25.16
C ALA A 93 1.35 -6.61 -26.65
N ASN A 94 1.12 -5.35 -26.99
CA ASN A 94 0.81 -4.88 -28.35
C ASN A 94 1.29 -3.42 -28.54
N ALA A 95 1.15 -2.90 -29.76
CA ALA A 95 1.59 -1.57 -30.12
C ALA A 95 0.82 -0.45 -29.39
N GLU A 96 -0.45 -0.67 -29.06
CA GLU A 96 -1.26 0.31 -28.31
C GLU A 96 -0.74 0.44 -26.88
N GLU A 97 -0.46 -0.68 -26.22
CA GLU A 97 0.14 -0.68 -24.88
C GLU A 97 1.57 -0.09 -24.90
N MET A 98 2.33 -0.32 -25.99
CA MET A 98 3.64 0.31 -26.15
C MET A 98 3.55 1.84 -26.29
N ALA A 99 2.51 2.35 -26.95
CA ALA A 99 2.24 3.80 -26.99
C ALA A 99 1.90 4.35 -25.60
N VAL A 100 1.14 3.61 -24.80
CA VAL A 100 0.91 3.97 -23.38
C VAL A 100 2.22 3.97 -22.59
N ALA A 101 3.07 2.94 -22.77
CA ALA A 101 4.39 2.89 -22.13
C ALA A 101 5.24 4.12 -22.48
N HIS A 102 5.19 4.55 -23.76
CA HIS A 102 5.92 5.73 -24.19
C HIS A 102 5.40 7.02 -23.56
N SER A 103 4.09 7.18 -23.46
CA SER A 103 3.48 8.34 -22.78
C SER A 103 3.85 8.40 -21.30
N LYS A 104 3.77 7.27 -20.58
CA LYS A 104 4.19 7.16 -19.18
C LYS A 104 5.69 7.44 -19.03
N TYR A 105 6.52 6.95 -19.93
CA TYR A 105 7.96 7.23 -19.95
C TYR A 105 8.25 8.72 -20.00
N LEU A 106 7.63 9.45 -20.93
CA LEU A 106 7.83 10.90 -21.05
C LEU A 106 7.37 11.65 -19.81
N ASN A 107 6.24 11.27 -19.25
CA ASN A 107 5.71 11.87 -18.03
C ASN A 107 6.64 11.63 -16.83
N LEU A 108 7.04 10.39 -16.60
CA LEU A 108 7.94 10.03 -15.48
C LEU A 108 9.32 10.66 -15.62
N LEU A 109 9.87 10.70 -16.83
CA LEU A 109 11.14 11.36 -17.11
C LEU A 109 11.07 12.88 -16.82
N ALA A 110 9.98 13.54 -17.20
CA ALA A 110 9.76 14.97 -16.90
C ALA A 110 9.67 15.25 -15.39
N HIS A 111 9.28 14.25 -14.59
CA HIS A 111 9.24 14.32 -13.13
C HIS A 111 10.51 13.75 -12.46
N GLY A 112 11.58 13.48 -13.25
CA GLY A 112 12.89 13.07 -12.72
C GLY A 112 13.02 11.61 -12.33
N GLU A 113 12.08 10.73 -12.75
CA GLU A 113 12.19 9.30 -12.47
C GLU A 113 13.17 8.61 -13.44
N ALA A 114 13.97 7.71 -12.87
CA ALA A 114 14.91 6.88 -13.64
C ALA A 114 14.14 5.73 -14.32
N CYS A 115 13.74 5.92 -15.56
CA CYS A 115 13.00 4.95 -16.35
C CYS A 115 13.62 4.72 -17.73
N GLU A 116 13.24 3.61 -18.37
CA GLU A 116 13.80 3.17 -19.65
C GLU A 116 12.72 2.45 -20.48
N LEU A 117 12.53 2.88 -21.73
CA LEU A 117 11.74 2.12 -22.68
C LEU A 117 12.55 0.92 -23.21
N ILE A 118 11.98 -0.26 -23.12
CA ILE A 118 12.61 -1.51 -23.48
C ILE A 118 11.86 -2.11 -24.67
N GLY A 119 12.55 -2.27 -25.80
CA GLY A 119 12.00 -2.99 -26.95
C GLY A 119 12.08 -4.50 -26.80
N ARG A 120 11.42 -5.22 -27.71
CA ARG A 120 11.26 -6.69 -27.70
C ARG A 120 12.56 -7.47 -27.44
N ALA A 121 13.65 -7.13 -28.15
CA ALA A 121 14.92 -7.85 -28.00
C ALA A 121 15.55 -7.70 -26.61
N ALA A 122 15.56 -6.48 -26.08
CA ALA A 122 16.07 -6.20 -24.76
C ALA A 122 15.18 -6.80 -23.65
N LEU A 123 13.85 -6.82 -23.85
CA LEU A 123 12.90 -7.48 -22.95
C LEU A 123 13.22 -8.97 -22.82
N ARG A 124 13.35 -9.67 -23.95
CA ARG A 124 13.70 -11.11 -23.98
C ARG A 124 15.03 -11.41 -23.31
N GLN A 125 16.01 -10.53 -23.48
CA GLN A 125 17.33 -10.69 -22.84
C GLN A 125 17.26 -10.53 -21.31
N ARG A 126 16.43 -9.61 -20.81
CA ARG A 126 16.30 -9.32 -19.37
C ARG A 126 15.39 -10.28 -18.63
N GLU A 127 14.29 -10.72 -19.29
CA GLU A 127 13.30 -11.62 -18.73
C GLU A 127 13.00 -12.76 -19.74
N PRO A 128 13.91 -13.75 -19.83
CA PRO A 128 13.84 -14.80 -20.87
C PRO A 128 12.66 -15.76 -20.71
N GLU A 129 12.05 -15.82 -19.51
CA GLU A 129 10.89 -16.66 -19.21
C GLU A 129 9.55 -16.07 -19.71
N LEU A 130 9.57 -14.80 -20.15
CA LEU A 130 8.39 -14.19 -20.75
C LEU A 130 8.10 -14.80 -22.14
N ARG A 131 6.81 -14.88 -22.47
CA ARG A 131 6.38 -15.38 -23.79
C ARG A 131 6.94 -14.54 -24.93
N ASP A 132 7.08 -15.16 -26.08
CA ASP A 132 7.35 -14.44 -27.32
C ASP A 132 6.18 -13.52 -27.71
N GLY A 133 6.46 -12.53 -28.54
CA GLY A 133 5.44 -11.64 -29.12
C GLY A 133 5.02 -10.46 -28.26
N LEU A 134 5.65 -10.22 -27.10
CA LEU A 134 5.52 -8.94 -26.41
C LEU A 134 6.25 -7.84 -27.17
N GLU A 135 5.68 -6.63 -27.24
CA GLU A 135 6.28 -5.50 -27.95
C GLU A 135 7.47 -4.89 -27.22
N GLY A 136 7.46 -4.98 -25.89
CA GLY A 136 8.47 -4.39 -25.03
C GLY A 136 7.86 -3.98 -23.69
N GLY A 137 8.28 -2.83 -23.17
CA GLY A 137 7.75 -2.30 -21.91
C GLY A 137 8.45 -1.06 -21.42
N LEU A 138 8.07 -0.67 -20.21
CA LEU A 138 8.66 0.45 -19.46
C LEU A 138 9.27 -0.08 -18.17
N LEU A 139 10.58 0.08 -18.01
CA LEU A 139 11.27 -0.22 -16.77
C LEU A 139 11.39 1.04 -15.91
N ILE A 140 10.85 1.00 -14.71
CA ILE A 140 11.03 2.02 -13.68
C ILE A 140 12.07 1.49 -12.70
N LYS A 141 13.31 2.00 -12.79
CA LYS A 141 14.48 1.45 -12.08
C LYS A 141 14.44 1.67 -10.58
N GLY A 142 13.77 2.73 -10.14
CA GLY A 142 13.69 3.13 -8.74
C GLY A 142 12.67 2.36 -7.91
N ASP A 143 11.83 1.58 -8.55
CA ASP A 143 10.84 0.75 -7.89
C ASP A 143 11.47 -0.47 -7.19
N GLY A 144 10.72 -1.07 -6.29
CA GLY A 144 11.26 -2.18 -5.53
C GLY A 144 10.21 -2.99 -4.78
N ILE A 145 10.69 -3.73 -3.81
CA ILE A 145 9.87 -4.60 -2.97
C ILE A 145 10.24 -4.46 -1.51
N LEU A 146 9.28 -4.77 -0.65
CA LEU A 146 9.44 -4.81 0.80
C LEU A 146 8.60 -5.97 1.38
N TYR A 147 9.06 -6.60 2.43
CA TYR A 147 8.19 -7.45 3.25
C TYR A 147 7.55 -6.59 4.35
N ALA A 148 6.41 -6.01 4.02
CA ALA A 148 5.73 -5.02 4.85
C ALA A 148 5.42 -5.48 6.29
N PRO A 149 5.05 -6.77 6.56
CA PRO A 149 4.85 -7.22 7.93
C PRO A 149 6.12 -7.17 8.80
N ALA A 150 7.30 -7.44 8.24
CA ALA A 150 8.55 -7.32 8.99
C ALA A 150 8.93 -5.87 9.22
N ALA A 151 8.73 -5.01 8.22
CA ALA A 151 8.98 -3.58 8.34
C ALA A 151 8.07 -2.94 9.42
N ALA A 152 6.78 -3.26 9.41
CA ALA A 152 5.85 -2.77 10.44
C ALA A 152 6.28 -3.22 11.85
N ARG A 153 6.64 -4.49 12.04
CA ARG A 153 7.15 -4.98 13.33
C ARG A 153 8.42 -4.26 13.78
N TRP A 154 9.37 -4.07 12.86
CA TRP A 154 10.60 -3.35 13.16
C TRP A 154 10.34 -1.89 13.59
N MET A 155 9.45 -1.20 12.89
CA MET A 155 9.05 0.17 13.22
C MET A 155 8.41 0.24 14.61
N LEU A 156 7.51 -0.68 14.92
CA LEU A 156 6.82 -0.72 16.21
C LEU A 156 7.69 -1.16 17.38
N ALA A 157 8.83 -1.78 17.12
CA ALA A 157 9.82 -2.15 18.14
C ALA A 157 10.77 -0.99 18.53
N GLN A 158 10.61 0.20 17.94
CA GLN A 158 11.46 1.36 18.25
C GLN A 158 11.09 2.00 19.61
N ALA A 159 12.03 2.78 20.15
CA ALA A 159 11.84 3.48 21.43
C ALA A 159 10.63 4.44 21.37
N ASN A 160 10.02 4.70 22.52
CA ASN A 160 8.84 5.55 22.70
C ASN A 160 7.54 5.03 22.05
N ILE A 161 7.53 3.79 21.58
CA ILE A 161 6.33 3.13 21.04
C ILE A 161 5.94 1.98 21.95
N GLU A 162 4.74 2.04 22.52
CA GLU A 162 4.09 0.94 23.21
C GLU A 162 3.03 0.32 22.31
N GLN A 163 3.04 -1.00 22.17
CA GLN A 163 2.01 -1.73 21.43
C GLN A 163 1.18 -2.58 22.37
N ARG A 164 -0.17 -2.49 22.24
CA ARG A 164 -1.11 -3.37 22.96
C ARG A 164 -2.00 -4.11 21.95
N ARG A 165 -2.09 -5.41 22.13
CA ARG A 165 -3.04 -6.23 21.37
C ARG A 165 -4.41 -6.15 22.03
N VAL A 166 -5.25 -5.24 21.53
CA VAL A 166 -6.60 -5.00 22.03
C VAL A 166 -7.46 -4.37 20.94
N ARG A 167 -8.75 -4.73 20.92
CA ARG A 167 -9.72 -4.12 20.01
C ARG A 167 -10.22 -2.80 20.59
N VAL A 168 -10.19 -1.76 19.76
CA VAL A 168 -10.92 -0.51 19.98
C VAL A 168 -12.32 -0.71 19.40
N ARG A 169 -13.36 -0.40 20.16
CA ARG A 169 -14.77 -0.54 19.76
C ARG A 169 -15.44 0.80 19.46
N ASP A 170 -14.84 1.91 19.95
CA ASP A 170 -15.39 3.24 19.76
C ASP A 170 -14.31 4.32 19.88
N VAL A 171 -14.53 5.48 19.27
CA VAL A 171 -13.63 6.63 19.29
C VAL A 171 -14.42 7.93 19.44
N GLU A 172 -14.03 8.75 20.40
CA GLU A 172 -14.60 10.06 20.66
C GLU A 172 -13.49 11.11 20.81
N GLY A 173 -13.19 11.83 19.75
CA GLY A 173 -12.16 12.88 19.77
C GLY A 173 -10.82 12.37 20.28
N HIS A 174 -10.42 12.83 21.44
CA HIS A 174 -9.14 12.52 22.11
C HIS A 174 -9.11 11.18 22.88
N ARG A 175 -10.13 10.34 22.75
CA ARG A 175 -10.22 9.09 23.52
C ARG A 175 -10.75 7.92 22.70
N VAL A 176 -10.33 6.73 23.12
CA VAL A 176 -10.78 5.46 22.54
C VAL A 176 -11.37 4.56 23.62
N CYS A 177 -12.44 3.83 23.30
CA CYS A 177 -13.04 2.82 24.12
C CYS A 177 -12.52 1.43 23.72
N LEU A 178 -11.95 0.70 24.65
CA LEU A 178 -11.52 -0.68 24.45
C LEU A 178 -12.70 -1.64 24.51
N GLU A 179 -12.51 -2.87 24.02
CA GLU A 179 -13.52 -3.92 24.04
C GLU A 179 -14.03 -4.25 25.44
N ASP A 180 -13.18 -4.12 26.47
CA ASP A 180 -13.53 -4.32 27.87
C ASP A 180 -14.26 -3.13 28.53
N GLY A 181 -14.55 -2.08 27.78
CA GLY A 181 -15.26 -0.88 28.22
C GLY A 181 -14.38 0.21 28.84
N ARG A 182 -13.09 0.00 28.99
CA ARG A 182 -12.17 1.03 29.47
C ARG A 182 -11.94 2.09 28.42
N TRP A 183 -11.86 3.36 28.85
CA TRP A 183 -11.48 4.49 28.03
C TRP A 183 -10.03 4.85 28.24
N LEU A 184 -9.28 5.06 27.16
CA LEU A 184 -7.95 5.63 27.14
C LEU A 184 -8.00 6.99 26.43
N SER A 185 -7.18 7.95 26.85
CA SER A 185 -7.09 9.27 26.23
C SER A 185 -5.65 9.65 25.88
N ALA A 186 -5.51 10.48 24.86
CA ALA A 186 -4.26 11.07 24.41
C ALA A 186 -4.54 12.49 23.87
N ASP A 187 -3.51 13.26 23.56
CA ASP A 187 -3.68 14.56 22.91
C ASP A 187 -4.18 14.40 21.48
N VAL A 188 -3.82 13.28 20.85
CA VAL A 188 -4.20 12.94 19.47
C VAL A 188 -4.59 11.47 19.36
N VAL A 189 -5.66 11.16 18.63
CA VAL A 189 -6.04 9.81 18.22
C VAL A 189 -5.97 9.70 16.70
N ILE A 190 -5.26 8.69 16.19
CA ILE A 190 -5.09 8.45 14.75
C ILE A 190 -5.74 7.12 14.38
N LEU A 191 -6.66 7.12 13.43
CA LEU A 191 -7.18 5.90 12.80
C LEU A 191 -6.28 5.49 11.62
N ALA A 192 -5.70 4.30 11.72
CA ALA A 192 -4.85 3.68 10.69
C ALA A 192 -5.19 2.17 10.52
N ASN A 193 -6.43 1.79 10.83
CA ASN A 193 -6.92 0.42 10.93
C ASN A 193 -7.56 -0.13 9.64
N GLY A 194 -7.20 0.45 8.47
CA GLY A 194 -7.58 -0.05 7.15
C GLY A 194 -9.10 -0.05 6.93
N ILE A 195 -9.65 -1.17 6.46
CA ILE A 195 -11.10 -1.29 6.19
C ILE A 195 -11.95 -1.20 7.47
N GLN A 196 -11.40 -1.55 8.64
CA GLN A 196 -12.11 -1.47 9.91
C GLN A 196 -12.28 -0.02 10.41
N ALA A 197 -11.70 0.97 9.73
CA ALA A 197 -11.90 2.36 10.08
C ALA A 197 -13.38 2.77 10.00
N THR A 198 -14.16 2.18 9.12
CA THR A 198 -15.60 2.41 8.99
C THR A 198 -16.43 1.86 10.16
N GLU A 199 -15.90 0.94 10.96
CA GLU A 199 -16.55 0.49 12.20
C GLU A 199 -16.50 1.59 13.28
N LEU A 200 -15.43 2.39 13.30
CA LEU A 200 -15.19 3.47 14.28
C LEU A 200 -15.64 4.83 13.77
N CYS A 201 -15.71 4.99 12.46
CA CYS A 201 -16.03 6.22 11.76
C CYS A 201 -16.88 5.86 10.52
N PRO A 202 -18.20 5.59 10.70
CA PRO A 202 -19.07 5.09 9.63
C PRO A 202 -19.26 6.05 8.46
N GLU A 203 -19.00 7.34 8.65
CA GLU A 203 -19.05 8.38 7.63
C GLU A 203 -17.89 8.31 6.61
N LEU A 204 -16.87 7.52 6.87
CA LEU A 204 -15.73 7.35 5.94
C LEU A 204 -16.20 6.65 4.66
N PRO A 205 -15.94 7.23 3.47
CA PRO A 205 -16.31 6.61 2.21
C PRO A 205 -15.27 5.54 1.80
N ILE A 206 -15.03 4.57 2.67
CA ILE A 206 -14.06 3.50 2.45
C ILE A 206 -14.80 2.20 2.13
N GLU A 207 -14.47 1.59 1.00
CA GLU A 207 -15.01 0.31 0.59
C GLU A 207 -13.95 -0.78 0.57
N PRO A 208 -14.30 -2.02 0.97
CA PRO A 208 -13.40 -3.16 0.87
C PRO A 208 -13.26 -3.60 -0.59
N LYS A 209 -12.02 -3.70 -1.07
CA LYS A 209 -11.69 -4.26 -2.37
C LYS A 209 -10.84 -5.52 -2.19
N LYS A 210 -11.46 -6.69 -2.35
CA LYS A 210 -10.82 -7.99 -2.19
C LYS A 210 -9.81 -8.25 -3.31
N GLY A 211 -8.67 -8.83 -2.95
CA GLY A 211 -7.65 -9.30 -3.89
C GLY A 211 -7.15 -10.69 -3.49
N HIS A 212 -6.78 -11.50 -4.50
CA HIS A 212 -6.17 -12.81 -4.34
C HIS A 212 -4.69 -12.74 -4.68
N LEU A 213 -3.88 -13.49 -3.96
CA LEU A 213 -2.47 -13.72 -4.22
C LEU A 213 -2.15 -15.22 -4.10
N LEU A 214 -1.08 -15.62 -4.79
CA LEU A 214 -0.45 -16.94 -4.66
C LEU A 214 1.05 -16.77 -4.48
N ILE A 215 1.67 -17.63 -3.66
CA ILE A 215 3.13 -17.77 -3.58
C ILE A 215 3.54 -19.16 -4.09
N THR A 216 4.59 -19.19 -4.91
CA THR A 216 5.16 -20.43 -5.42
C THR A 216 6.16 -21.06 -4.45
N ASP A 217 6.62 -22.27 -4.73
CA ASP A 217 7.86 -22.79 -4.19
C ASP A 217 9.06 -21.97 -4.73
N ARG A 218 10.26 -22.34 -4.33
CA ARG A 218 11.49 -21.59 -4.65
C ARG A 218 12.01 -21.89 -6.04
N TYR A 219 12.08 -20.86 -6.87
CA TYR A 219 12.61 -20.90 -8.24
C TYR A 219 13.57 -19.71 -8.41
N PRO A 220 14.81 -19.79 -7.84
CA PRO A 220 15.74 -18.67 -7.85
C PRO A 220 16.09 -18.23 -9.27
N ALA A 221 16.20 -16.92 -9.47
CA ALA A 221 16.60 -16.28 -10.72
C ALA A 221 15.67 -16.53 -11.94
N SER A 222 14.46 -17.04 -11.72
CA SER A 222 13.46 -17.18 -12.80
C SER A 222 12.90 -15.84 -13.29
N VAL A 223 12.86 -14.84 -12.42
CA VAL A 223 12.40 -13.47 -12.71
C VAL A 223 13.31 -12.48 -11.99
N THR A 224 13.68 -11.40 -12.66
CA THR A 224 14.58 -10.37 -12.11
C THR A 224 13.82 -9.17 -11.59
N HIS A 225 12.90 -8.63 -12.38
CA HIS A 225 12.10 -7.44 -12.06
C HIS A 225 10.72 -7.83 -11.55
N THR A 226 10.01 -6.89 -10.92
CA THR A 226 8.57 -7.05 -10.73
C THR A 226 7.89 -6.82 -12.07
N LEU A 227 7.17 -7.82 -12.58
CA LEU A 227 6.51 -7.81 -13.87
C LEU A 227 5.05 -7.42 -13.71
N VAL A 228 4.59 -6.39 -14.41
CA VAL A 228 3.20 -5.92 -14.39
C VAL A 228 2.73 -5.65 -15.82
N GLU A 229 1.56 -6.13 -16.19
CA GLU A 229 1.00 -5.83 -17.52
C GLU A 229 0.50 -4.39 -17.62
N LEU A 230 0.77 -3.72 -18.73
CA LEU A 230 0.24 -2.37 -18.99
C LEU A 230 -1.27 -2.35 -19.23
N GLY A 231 -1.83 -3.41 -19.79
CA GLY A 231 -3.28 -3.57 -19.93
C GLY A 231 -4.06 -3.51 -18.60
N TYR A 232 -3.37 -3.62 -17.49
CA TYR A 232 -3.92 -3.39 -16.15
C TYR A 232 -4.46 -1.96 -15.97
N VAL A 233 -3.77 -0.95 -16.47
CA VAL A 233 -4.18 0.46 -16.36
C VAL A 233 -5.51 0.69 -17.09
N THR A 234 -5.65 0.14 -18.30
CA THR A 234 -6.88 0.28 -19.11
C THR A 234 -8.03 -0.58 -18.60
N SER A 235 -7.77 -1.80 -18.12
CA SER A 235 -8.80 -2.71 -17.62
C SER A 235 -9.25 -2.37 -16.18
N ALA A 236 -8.38 -1.79 -15.38
CA ALA A 236 -8.64 -1.47 -13.99
C ALA A 236 -9.64 -0.31 -13.83
N HIS A 237 -9.60 0.66 -14.73
CA HIS A 237 -10.50 1.82 -14.71
C HIS A 237 -11.86 1.56 -15.40
N ASN A 238 -11.97 0.54 -16.25
CA ASN A 238 -13.15 0.28 -17.05
C ASN A 238 -13.99 -0.94 -16.61
N ALA A 239 -13.55 -1.72 -15.62
CA ALA A 239 -14.26 -2.93 -15.22
C ALA A 239 -15.23 -2.66 -14.06
N SER A 240 -16.53 -2.72 -14.36
CA SER A 240 -17.60 -2.72 -13.34
C SER A 240 -17.74 -4.08 -12.60
N GLY A 241 -16.92 -5.07 -12.92
CA GLY A 241 -16.96 -6.42 -12.37
C GLY A 241 -15.59 -6.93 -11.89
N PRO A 242 -15.55 -8.19 -11.42
CA PRO A 242 -14.31 -8.83 -10.97
C PRO A 242 -13.26 -8.90 -12.05
N SER A 243 -12.06 -8.35 -11.81
CA SER A 243 -10.96 -8.28 -12.78
C SER A 243 -9.68 -8.91 -12.24
N VAL A 244 -8.81 -9.32 -13.18
CA VAL A 244 -7.47 -9.84 -12.88
C VAL A 244 -6.44 -9.15 -13.75
N ALA A 245 -5.20 -9.09 -13.27
CA ALA A 245 -4.07 -8.61 -14.02
C ALA A 245 -2.83 -9.47 -13.75
N CYS A 246 -1.92 -9.53 -14.70
CA CYS A 246 -0.62 -10.15 -14.49
C CYS A 246 0.25 -9.24 -13.62
N ASN A 247 0.63 -9.76 -12.46
CA ASN A 247 1.64 -9.18 -11.59
C ASN A 247 2.46 -10.32 -11.00
N ILE A 248 3.73 -10.42 -11.37
CA ILE A 248 4.66 -11.46 -10.93
C ILE A 248 5.82 -10.77 -10.23
N GLN A 249 6.00 -11.07 -8.94
CA GLN A 249 7.02 -10.41 -8.13
C GLN A 249 8.01 -11.43 -7.57
N PRO A 250 9.32 -11.33 -7.90
CA PRO A 250 10.35 -12.16 -7.32
C PRO A 250 10.61 -11.78 -5.86
N ARG A 251 10.78 -12.81 -5.01
CA ARG A 251 11.17 -12.62 -3.62
C ARG A 251 12.65 -12.99 -3.41
N PRO A 252 13.34 -12.36 -2.44
CA PRO A 252 14.73 -12.69 -2.12
C PRO A 252 14.95 -14.16 -1.77
N THR A 253 13.89 -14.84 -1.32
CA THR A 253 13.88 -16.27 -1.00
C THR A 253 13.83 -17.19 -2.23
N GLY A 254 13.72 -16.62 -3.45
CA GLY A 254 13.56 -17.36 -4.71
C GLY A 254 12.12 -17.75 -5.04
N GLN A 255 11.17 -17.38 -4.21
CA GLN A 255 9.73 -17.57 -4.48
C GLN A 255 9.19 -16.48 -5.40
N LEU A 256 8.08 -16.74 -6.06
CA LEU A 256 7.33 -15.74 -6.82
C LEU A 256 5.99 -15.48 -6.12
N PHE A 257 5.63 -14.20 -5.95
CA PHE A 257 4.26 -13.80 -5.71
C PHE A 257 3.56 -13.61 -7.06
N ILE A 258 2.37 -14.19 -7.19
CA ILE A 258 1.52 -14.07 -8.37
C ILE A 258 0.22 -13.37 -7.96
N GLY A 259 -0.09 -12.29 -8.62
CA GLY A 259 -1.30 -11.48 -8.47
C GLY A 259 -1.70 -10.90 -9.82
N ALA A 260 -2.64 -10.02 -9.83
CA ALA A 260 -3.54 -9.66 -8.76
C ALA A 260 -4.99 -9.78 -9.23
N SER A 261 -5.92 -9.83 -8.29
CA SER A 261 -7.35 -9.72 -8.59
C SER A 261 -7.97 -8.51 -7.91
N ARG A 262 -9.14 -8.10 -8.40
CA ARG A 262 -9.97 -7.03 -7.82
C ARG A 262 -11.43 -7.46 -7.82
N GLN A 263 -12.07 -7.31 -6.67
CA GLN A 263 -13.46 -7.67 -6.48
C GLN A 263 -14.08 -6.77 -5.42
N PHE A 264 -15.20 -6.14 -5.75
CA PHE A 264 -16.00 -5.32 -4.85
C PHE A 264 -17.19 -6.10 -4.29
N GLY A 265 -17.85 -5.56 -3.27
CA GLY A 265 -19.12 -6.06 -2.75
C GLY A 265 -19.02 -7.35 -1.94
N THR A 266 -17.82 -7.72 -1.47
CA THR A 266 -17.63 -8.90 -0.59
C THR A 266 -16.64 -8.62 0.52
N LEU A 267 -16.95 -9.15 1.71
CA LEU A 267 -16.07 -9.23 2.89
C LEU A 267 -15.67 -10.67 3.21
N ASP A 268 -16.07 -11.63 2.37
CA ASP A 268 -15.71 -13.03 2.53
C ASP A 268 -14.19 -13.19 2.32
N PRO A 269 -13.41 -13.64 3.33
CA PRO A 269 -11.98 -13.82 3.24
C PRO A 269 -11.55 -15.09 2.49
N GLU A 270 -12.48 -15.98 2.13
CA GLU A 270 -12.15 -17.24 1.50
C GLU A 270 -11.55 -17.06 0.10
N VAL A 271 -10.66 -17.97 -0.27
CA VAL A 271 -10.06 -18.01 -1.62
C VAL A 271 -11.08 -18.60 -2.59
N GLU A 272 -11.50 -17.80 -3.55
CA GLU A 272 -12.41 -18.24 -4.60
C GLU A 272 -11.65 -18.93 -5.73
N GLY A 273 -11.86 -20.25 -5.89
CA GLY A 273 -11.13 -21.07 -6.87
C GLY A 273 -11.23 -20.57 -8.32
N TRP A 274 -12.39 -20.06 -8.72
CA TRP A 274 -12.60 -19.50 -10.06
C TRP A 274 -11.79 -18.21 -10.29
N MET A 275 -11.68 -17.35 -9.27
CA MET A 275 -10.89 -16.13 -9.35
C MET A 275 -9.40 -16.44 -9.38
N LEU A 276 -8.96 -17.38 -8.55
CA LEU A 276 -7.58 -17.85 -8.55
C LEU A 276 -7.20 -18.44 -9.90
N ALA A 277 -8.06 -19.30 -10.46
CA ALA A 277 -7.83 -19.87 -11.80
C ALA A 277 -7.74 -18.80 -12.89
N LYS A 278 -8.64 -17.79 -12.87
CA LYS A 278 -8.60 -16.66 -13.81
C LYS A 278 -7.30 -15.87 -13.68
N MET A 279 -6.86 -15.60 -12.46
CA MET A 279 -5.60 -14.88 -12.16
C MET A 279 -4.37 -15.66 -12.66
N LEU A 280 -4.30 -16.96 -12.35
CA LEU A 280 -3.20 -17.82 -12.79
C LEU A 280 -3.18 -17.97 -14.31
N LYS A 281 -4.33 -18.16 -14.97
CA LYS A 281 -4.42 -18.18 -16.42
C LYS A 281 -3.81 -16.91 -17.01
N ARG A 282 -4.15 -15.72 -16.45
CA ARG A 282 -3.60 -14.45 -16.93
C ARG A 282 -2.08 -14.37 -16.74
N ALA A 283 -1.55 -14.82 -15.62
CA ALA A 283 -0.10 -14.85 -15.38
C ALA A 283 0.62 -15.81 -16.36
N VAL A 284 0.07 -16.99 -16.60
CA VAL A 284 0.60 -18.00 -17.57
C VAL A 284 0.58 -17.44 -19.01
N GLU A 285 -0.39 -16.60 -19.38
CA GLU A 285 -0.40 -15.93 -20.68
C GLU A 285 0.84 -15.04 -20.92
N TYR A 286 1.44 -14.49 -19.86
CA TYR A 286 2.67 -13.69 -19.93
C TYR A 286 3.93 -14.52 -19.70
N MET A 287 3.88 -15.48 -18.81
CA MET A 287 5.01 -16.35 -18.45
C MET A 287 4.57 -17.82 -18.48
N PRO A 288 4.62 -18.49 -19.65
CA PRO A 288 4.11 -19.85 -19.82
C PRO A 288 4.73 -20.88 -18.87
N GLY A 289 6.00 -20.71 -18.50
CA GLY A 289 6.72 -21.57 -17.56
C GLY A 289 6.05 -21.67 -16.17
N LEU A 290 5.23 -20.70 -15.78
CA LEU A 290 4.46 -20.75 -14.52
C LEU A 290 3.55 -21.97 -14.40
N ALA A 291 3.06 -22.51 -15.54
CA ALA A 291 2.19 -23.69 -15.56
C ALA A 291 2.87 -24.94 -14.97
N HIS A 292 4.19 -24.97 -14.89
CA HIS A 292 5.00 -26.07 -14.36
C HIS A 292 5.51 -25.84 -12.94
N LEU A 293 5.21 -24.68 -12.34
CA LEU A 293 5.65 -24.36 -11.00
C LEU A 293 4.62 -24.78 -9.95
N ASN A 294 5.10 -25.13 -8.76
CA ASN A 294 4.25 -25.48 -7.63
C ASN A 294 3.85 -24.21 -6.85
N GLY A 295 2.55 -23.98 -6.72
CA GLY A 295 2.00 -23.01 -5.76
C GLY A 295 1.91 -23.65 -4.37
N ILE A 296 2.44 -22.98 -3.34
CA ILE A 296 2.43 -23.54 -1.97
C ILE A 296 1.32 -22.92 -1.09
N ARG A 297 0.84 -21.72 -1.44
CA ARG A 297 -0.23 -21.05 -0.69
C ARG A 297 -0.92 -20.01 -1.57
N ALA A 298 -2.25 -19.95 -1.46
CA ALA A 298 -3.07 -18.83 -1.91
C ALA A 298 -3.75 -18.19 -0.70
N TRP A 299 -4.03 -16.89 -0.80
CA TRP A 299 -4.75 -16.13 0.24
C TRP A 299 -5.43 -14.92 -0.37
N THR A 300 -6.26 -14.27 0.44
CA THR A 300 -6.94 -13.03 0.08
C THR A 300 -6.59 -11.91 1.04
N GLY A 301 -6.92 -10.69 0.66
CA GLY A 301 -6.86 -9.52 1.51
C GLY A 301 -7.77 -8.43 1.00
N PHE A 302 -8.05 -7.46 1.86
CA PHE A 302 -8.95 -6.36 1.55
C PHE A 302 -8.18 -5.04 1.54
N ARG A 303 -8.21 -4.37 0.40
CA ARG A 303 -7.73 -2.99 0.27
C ARG A 303 -8.82 -2.06 0.79
N ALA A 304 -8.44 -1.03 1.52
CA ALA A 304 -9.33 0.04 1.95
C ALA A 304 -9.40 1.08 0.82
N ALA A 305 -10.40 0.97 -0.05
CA ALA A 305 -10.53 1.83 -1.23
C ALA A 305 -11.35 3.07 -0.91
N SER A 306 -10.79 4.25 -1.21
CA SER A 306 -11.52 5.53 -1.27
C SER A 306 -12.11 5.73 -2.67
N PRO A 307 -13.13 6.61 -2.84
CA PRO A 307 -13.77 6.82 -4.14
C PRO A 307 -12.84 7.36 -5.24
N ASP A 308 -11.84 8.14 -4.87
CA ASP A 308 -10.87 8.76 -5.79
C ASP A 308 -9.51 8.03 -5.84
N GLY A 309 -9.36 6.93 -5.07
CA GLY A 309 -8.12 6.17 -4.99
C GLY A 309 -7.02 6.81 -4.12
N LEU A 310 -7.21 8.04 -3.62
CA LEU A 310 -6.26 8.73 -2.77
C LEU A 310 -6.57 8.51 -1.27
N PRO A 311 -5.56 8.42 -0.40
CA PRO A 311 -5.80 8.25 1.03
C PRO A 311 -6.41 9.49 1.68
N LEU A 312 -7.10 9.31 2.80
CA LEU A 312 -7.54 10.37 3.70
C LEU A 312 -6.47 10.55 4.78
N VAL A 313 -5.78 11.69 4.74
CA VAL A 313 -4.66 12.00 5.66
C VAL A 313 -4.86 13.38 6.26
N GLY A 314 -5.10 13.45 7.57
CA GLY A 314 -5.29 14.70 8.28
C GLY A 314 -6.36 14.64 9.36
N GLN A 315 -6.64 15.79 9.98
CA GLN A 315 -7.65 15.90 11.03
C GLN A 315 -9.06 15.65 10.48
N HIS A 316 -9.86 14.91 11.27
CA HIS A 316 -11.28 14.74 10.96
C HIS A 316 -12.01 16.08 11.09
N PRO A 317 -12.75 16.57 10.06
CA PRO A 317 -13.27 17.93 10.07
C PRO A 317 -14.34 18.22 11.13
N GLN A 318 -15.01 17.19 11.64
CA GLN A 318 -16.13 17.31 12.59
C GLN A 318 -15.85 16.68 13.96
N ARG A 319 -14.67 16.05 14.17
CA ARG A 319 -14.30 15.39 15.42
C ARG A 319 -12.93 15.90 15.87
N ASP A 320 -12.93 16.84 16.81
CA ASP A 320 -11.69 17.37 17.36
C ASP A 320 -10.84 16.28 18.01
N GLY A 321 -9.52 16.36 17.84
CA GLY A 321 -8.55 15.38 18.33
C GLY A 321 -8.49 14.04 17.56
N LEU A 322 -9.39 13.80 16.61
CA LEU A 322 -9.39 12.63 15.76
C LEU A 322 -8.69 12.92 14.43
N TRP A 323 -7.74 12.06 14.06
CA TRP A 323 -6.96 12.12 12.84
C TRP A 323 -7.10 10.85 12.02
N LEU A 324 -6.97 10.97 10.71
CA LEU A 324 -7.16 9.89 9.76
C LEU A 324 -5.86 9.62 8.97
N ALA A 325 -5.54 8.36 8.80
CA ALA A 325 -4.51 7.85 7.91
C ALA A 325 -5.03 6.54 7.28
N VAL A 326 -6.05 6.64 6.41
CA VAL A 326 -6.85 5.52 5.90
C VAL A 326 -7.11 5.67 4.39
N GLY A 327 -7.64 4.62 3.75
CA GLY A 327 -8.09 4.72 2.35
C GLY A 327 -6.98 4.61 1.30
N HIS A 328 -5.87 3.94 1.61
CA HIS A 328 -4.69 3.85 0.74
C HIS A 328 -4.84 2.87 -0.44
N GLU A 329 -5.98 2.25 -0.60
CA GLU A 329 -6.26 1.25 -1.63
C GLU A 329 -5.15 0.17 -1.67
N GLY A 330 -4.54 -0.06 -2.84
CA GLY A 330 -3.44 -1.01 -3.04
C GLY A 330 -2.04 -0.44 -2.80
N LEU A 331 -1.91 0.85 -2.48
CA LEU A 331 -0.65 1.58 -2.42
C LEU A 331 -0.12 1.84 -1.00
N GLY A 332 -0.79 1.33 0.04
CA GLY A 332 -0.45 1.65 1.42
C GLY A 332 1.01 1.36 1.80
N VAL A 333 1.62 0.31 1.25
CA VAL A 333 3.04 0.02 1.51
C VAL A 333 3.94 1.08 0.89
N THR A 334 3.68 1.44 -0.36
CA THR A 334 4.43 2.51 -1.05
C THR A 334 4.28 3.83 -0.30
N THR A 335 3.06 4.24 -0.01
CA THR A 335 2.71 5.59 0.43
C THR A 335 2.83 5.83 1.94
N ALA A 336 3.16 4.80 2.73
CA ALA A 336 3.22 4.90 4.19
C ALA A 336 4.14 6.03 4.71
N PRO A 337 5.39 6.23 4.21
CA PRO A 337 6.24 7.31 4.69
C PRO A 337 5.66 8.70 4.39
N ALA A 338 5.17 8.94 3.17
CA ALA A 338 4.57 10.23 2.83
C ALA A 338 3.30 10.51 3.66
N THR A 339 2.49 9.49 3.93
CA THR A 339 1.33 9.59 4.82
C THR A 339 1.73 10.05 6.21
N ALA A 340 2.76 9.44 6.79
CA ALA A 340 3.25 9.80 8.11
C ALA A 340 3.82 11.24 8.14
N ASP A 341 4.61 11.61 7.15
CA ASP A 341 5.20 12.95 7.07
C ASP A 341 4.13 14.03 6.85
N LEU A 342 3.12 13.78 5.99
CA LEU A 342 1.97 14.68 5.80
C LEU A 342 1.16 14.87 7.09
N LEU A 343 0.92 13.78 7.82
CA LEU A 343 0.18 13.83 9.08
C LEU A 343 0.96 14.60 10.13
N VAL A 344 2.26 14.35 10.26
CA VAL A 344 3.15 15.05 11.21
C VAL A 344 3.26 16.54 10.86
N ALA A 345 3.44 16.89 9.59
CA ALA A 345 3.50 18.29 9.17
C ALA A 345 2.21 19.06 9.55
N GLN A 346 1.04 18.44 9.39
CA GLN A 346 -0.23 19.04 9.79
C GLN A 346 -0.35 19.14 11.34
N LEU A 347 0.03 18.11 12.08
CA LEU A 347 -0.02 18.09 13.56
C LEU A 347 0.83 19.20 14.19
N PHE A 348 2.00 19.45 13.62
CA PHE A 348 2.94 20.46 14.13
C PHE A 348 2.83 21.81 13.42
N ASN A 349 1.86 21.96 12.50
CA ASN A 349 1.70 23.15 11.66
C ASN A 349 3.01 23.52 10.92
N GLU A 350 3.72 22.53 10.41
CA GLU A 350 4.95 22.67 9.64
C GLU A 350 4.68 22.61 8.13
N PRO A 351 5.52 23.23 7.29
CA PRO A 351 5.42 23.07 5.84
C PRO A 351 5.63 21.61 5.43
N SER A 352 4.76 21.08 4.57
CA SER A 352 4.96 19.77 3.96
C SER A 352 5.67 19.90 2.61
N LEU A 353 6.46 18.88 2.23
CA LEU A 353 7.21 18.86 0.97
C LEU A 353 6.35 18.52 -0.25
N ILE A 354 5.13 18.03 -0.04
CA ILE A 354 4.10 17.83 -1.06
C ILE A 354 2.80 18.46 -0.59
N ALA A 355 1.94 18.89 -1.52
CA ALA A 355 0.65 19.50 -1.19
C ALA A 355 -0.23 18.51 -0.39
N ALA A 356 -0.76 18.93 0.75
CA ALA A 356 -1.62 18.10 1.58
C ALA A 356 -3.07 18.06 1.07
N GLN A 357 -3.54 19.13 0.39
CA GLN A 357 -4.94 19.30 -0.04
C GLN A 357 -5.56 18.08 -0.75
N PRO A 358 -4.90 17.41 -1.70
CA PRO A 358 -5.50 16.25 -2.37
C PRO A 358 -5.87 15.10 -1.44
N TYR A 359 -5.25 15.04 -0.24
CA TYR A 359 -5.42 13.92 0.70
C TYR A 359 -6.25 14.30 1.92
N LEU A 360 -6.66 15.57 2.07
CA LEU A 360 -7.40 16.01 3.25
C LEU A 360 -8.77 15.33 3.34
N PRO A 361 -9.20 14.92 4.54
CA PRO A 361 -10.53 14.30 4.76
C PRO A 361 -11.71 15.19 4.35
N GLN A 362 -11.54 16.52 4.39
CA GLN A 362 -12.57 17.50 4.04
C GLN A 362 -13.15 17.29 2.65
N ARG A 363 -12.39 16.73 1.71
CA ARG A 363 -12.86 16.47 0.34
C ARG A 363 -14.08 15.54 0.25
N PHE A 364 -14.29 14.73 1.31
CA PHE A 364 -15.46 13.84 1.41
C PHE A 364 -16.33 14.11 2.63
N LEU A 365 -15.75 14.60 3.72
CA LEU A 365 -16.44 14.75 4.99
C LEU A 365 -16.97 16.20 5.22
N GLY A 366 -16.81 17.07 4.22
CA GLY A 366 -17.22 18.47 4.30
C GLY A 366 -16.27 19.35 5.13
N GLU A 367 -16.55 20.65 5.17
CA GLU A 367 -15.78 21.60 5.99
C GLU A 367 -16.10 21.42 7.49
N PRO A 368 -15.15 21.81 8.38
CA PRO A 368 -15.43 21.84 9.82
C PRO A 368 -16.67 22.66 10.11
N ALA A 369 -17.49 22.22 11.07
CA ALA A 369 -18.58 23.02 11.58
C ALA A 369 -17.99 24.35 12.08
N ARG A 370 -18.43 25.47 11.52
CA ARG A 370 -18.00 26.80 12.00
C ARG A 370 -18.48 26.95 13.45
N ALA A 371 -17.50 27.10 14.36
CA ALA A 371 -17.75 27.34 15.77
C ALA A 371 -18.41 28.73 15.98
#